data_8cb40a241cad8c2b3eff504528cd1828
#
_entry.id   8cb40a241cad8c2b3eff504528cd1828
#
_cell.length_a   1.000
_cell.length_b   1.000
_cell.length_c   1.000
_cell.angle_alpha   90.00
_cell.angle_beta   90.00
_cell.angle_gamma   90.00
#
_symmetry.space_group_name_H-M   'P 1'
#
loop_
_entity.id
_entity.type
_entity.pdbx_description
1 polymer ?
#
loop_
_entity_poly.entity_id
_entity_poly.type
_entity_poly.pdbx_seq_one_letter_code
_entity_poly.pdbx_strand_id
1 'polypeptide(L)'
;TFKFFVYTFVGSLMLLAALIYLSLQNPGGNSFAWQNIIRAGASLPADQQQWLFWLIFIAFAIKMPIFPLHTWQPDAYEQSPTPVTIILSALMVKMGIYGVVRWLLPVVPDAVAYWSDTVITLSVVGIVYASLLAIVQTDLKRLVAYSSIAHMGLMSAAAFANTDVAMHGLVIQMFNHGINIAGMWVIVSMVEQRWGTRDMRQLGGMANTAPLMTIALVIISLANIALPLTNGFIGEFMLFNGLFASASPYHITFMVIAGLGIILGAVYTLNMVQRTAYGDAVAMKAGGDITRNEYIGLA
;
A
#
# COMPACT_ATOMS: atom_id res chain seq x y z
N THR A 1 19.18 1.31 -0.49
CA THR A 1 19.21 1.91 0.88
C THR A 1 19.32 3.44 0.81
N PHE A 2 20.24 4.03 0.04
CA PHE A 2 20.42 5.48 -0.07
C PHE A 2 19.16 6.19 -0.65
N LYS A 3 18.56 5.62 -1.70
CA LYS A 3 17.33 6.14 -2.31
C LYS A 3 16.18 6.23 -1.29
N PHE A 4 15.93 5.18 -0.51
CA PHE A 4 14.95 5.17 0.57
C PHE A 4 15.22 6.29 1.61
N PHE A 5 16.48 6.42 2.03
CA PHE A 5 16.87 7.47 2.98
C PHE A 5 16.56 8.86 2.44
N VAL A 6 16.98 9.17 1.21
CA VAL A 6 16.76 10.50 0.60
C VAL A 6 15.27 10.82 0.51
N TYR A 7 14.44 9.88 0.00
CA TYR A 7 13.00 10.09 -0.09
C TYR A 7 12.36 10.39 1.27
N THR A 8 12.64 9.54 2.26
CA THR A 8 12.01 9.67 3.58
C THR A 8 12.53 10.88 4.35
N PHE A 9 13.79 11.24 4.18
CA PHE A 9 14.40 12.42 4.79
C PHE A 9 13.80 13.71 4.23
N VAL A 10 13.74 13.84 2.90
CA VAL A 10 13.13 15.03 2.25
C VAL A 10 11.66 15.15 2.64
N GLY A 11 10.89 14.07 2.61
CA GLY A 11 9.49 14.10 3.05
C GLY A 11 9.33 14.52 4.51
N SER A 12 10.22 14.05 5.39
CA SER A 12 10.17 14.43 6.81
C SER A 12 10.51 15.90 7.03
N LEU A 13 11.46 16.45 6.27
CA LEU A 13 11.78 17.89 6.33
C LEU A 13 10.61 18.76 5.84
N MET A 14 9.92 18.33 4.77
CA MET A 14 8.74 19.05 4.26
C MET A 14 7.63 19.08 5.31
N LEU A 15 7.34 17.94 5.95
CA LEU A 15 6.36 17.86 7.03
C LEU A 15 6.75 18.72 8.22
N LEU A 16 8.02 18.70 8.63
CA LEU A 16 8.52 19.50 9.74
C LEU A 16 8.36 21.00 9.44
N ALA A 17 8.72 21.45 8.23
CA ALA A 17 8.54 22.85 7.81
C ALA A 17 7.06 23.26 7.86
N ALA A 18 6.16 22.41 7.39
CA ALA A 18 4.71 22.64 7.46
C ALA A 18 4.21 22.78 8.92
N LEU A 19 4.65 21.89 9.81
CA LEU A 19 4.26 21.94 11.22
C LEU A 19 4.81 23.15 11.95
N ILE A 20 6.04 23.56 11.68
CA ILE A 20 6.62 24.79 12.25
C ILE A 20 5.82 26.01 11.76
N TYR A 21 5.55 26.10 10.47
CA TYR A 21 4.74 27.18 9.92
C TYR A 21 3.37 27.28 10.60
N LEU A 22 2.65 26.14 10.69
CA LEU A 22 1.34 26.09 11.35
C LEU A 22 1.40 26.47 12.84
N SER A 23 2.45 26.07 13.53
CA SER A 23 2.65 26.46 14.94
C SER A 23 2.82 27.97 15.11
N LEU A 24 3.53 28.64 14.18
CA LEU A 24 3.72 30.09 14.18
C LEU A 24 2.44 30.86 13.83
N GLN A 25 1.53 30.28 13.06
CA GLN A 25 0.25 30.90 12.68
C GLN A 25 -0.84 30.72 13.75
N ASN A 26 -0.57 30.01 14.84
CA ASN A 26 -1.56 29.78 15.88
C ASN A 26 -1.84 31.05 16.70
N PRO A 27 -3.10 31.57 16.74
CA PRO A 27 -3.45 32.81 17.47
C PRO A 27 -3.20 32.75 18.97
N GLY A 28 -3.15 31.55 19.55
CA GLY A 28 -2.91 31.31 20.98
C GLY A 28 -1.45 31.23 21.39
N GLY A 29 -0.51 31.57 20.50
CA GLY A 29 0.93 31.40 20.68
C GLY A 29 1.45 30.09 20.10
N ASN A 30 2.77 29.96 19.99
CA ASN A 30 3.42 28.78 19.39
C ASN A 30 3.01 27.49 20.09
N SER A 31 2.35 26.59 19.37
CA SER A 31 1.86 25.33 19.92
C SER A 31 1.87 24.22 18.87
N PHE A 32 2.40 23.05 19.24
CA PHE A 32 2.36 21.81 18.44
C PHE A 32 1.23 20.87 18.86
N ALA A 33 0.33 21.33 19.76
CA ALA A 33 -0.85 20.53 20.10
C ALA A 33 -1.72 20.31 18.86
N TRP A 34 -2.12 19.06 18.62
CA TRP A 34 -2.86 18.67 17.41
C TRP A 34 -4.09 19.52 17.13
N GLN A 35 -4.89 19.82 18.17
CA GLN A 35 -6.08 20.66 18.03
C GLN A 35 -5.74 22.11 17.58
N ASN A 36 -4.61 22.65 18.04
CA ASN A 36 -4.17 23.99 17.68
C ASN A 36 -3.64 24.04 16.24
N ILE A 37 -2.92 23.01 15.81
CA ILE A 37 -2.44 22.86 14.42
C ILE A 37 -3.63 22.79 13.44
N ILE A 38 -4.68 22.01 13.75
CA ILE A 38 -5.88 21.93 12.91
C ILE A 38 -6.58 23.30 12.83
N ARG A 39 -6.78 23.98 13.98
CA ARG A 39 -7.43 25.30 13.99
C ARG A 39 -6.61 26.31 13.19
N ALA A 40 -5.30 26.33 13.39
CA ALA A 40 -4.41 27.23 12.64
C ALA A 40 -4.53 26.95 11.14
N GLY A 41 -4.41 25.72 10.70
CA GLY A 41 -4.49 25.34 9.28
C GLY A 41 -5.84 25.67 8.64
N ALA A 42 -6.95 25.27 9.28
CA ALA A 42 -8.29 25.53 8.78
C ALA A 42 -8.67 27.03 8.75
N SER A 43 -8.01 27.87 9.54
CA SER A 43 -8.22 29.32 9.53
C SER A 43 -7.38 30.08 8.50
N LEU A 44 -6.45 29.40 7.82
CA LEU A 44 -5.61 30.03 6.80
C LEU A 44 -6.38 30.37 5.53
N PRO A 45 -6.01 31.43 4.82
CA PRO A 45 -6.52 31.72 3.48
C PRO A 45 -6.30 30.55 2.51
N ALA A 46 -7.20 30.37 1.53
CA ALA A 46 -7.18 29.25 0.60
C ALA A 46 -5.84 29.12 -0.17
N ASP A 47 -5.21 30.23 -0.54
CA ASP A 47 -3.91 30.25 -1.22
C ASP A 47 -2.78 29.66 -0.34
N GLN A 48 -2.83 29.95 0.96
CA GLN A 48 -1.87 29.41 1.92
C GLN A 48 -2.13 27.93 2.18
N GLN A 49 -3.37 27.48 2.26
CA GLN A 49 -3.70 26.06 2.37
C GLN A 49 -3.19 25.26 1.16
N GLN A 50 -3.21 25.81 -0.06
CA GLN A 50 -2.80 25.07 -1.26
C GLN A 50 -1.33 24.66 -1.27
N TRP A 51 -0.38 25.55 -0.98
CA TRP A 51 1.03 25.15 -0.93
C TRP A 51 1.32 24.27 0.29
N LEU A 52 0.63 24.51 1.41
CA LEU A 52 0.75 23.70 2.62
C LEU A 52 0.27 22.27 2.38
N PHE A 53 -0.82 22.12 1.62
CA PHE A 53 -1.30 20.82 1.18
C PHE A 53 -0.19 20.01 0.51
N TRP A 54 0.51 20.58 -0.46
CA TRP A 54 1.57 19.85 -1.15
C TRP A 54 2.76 19.51 -0.26
N LEU A 55 3.15 20.37 0.67
CA LEU A 55 4.20 20.05 1.63
C LEU A 55 3.85 18.84 2.51
N ILE A 56 2.62 18.82 3.04
CA ILE A 56 2.15 17.73 3.89
C ILE A 56 1.85 16.48 3.05
N PHE A 57 1.20 16.65 1.90
CA PHE A 57 0.83 15.55 1.02
C PHE A 57 2.06 14.81 0.49
N ILE A 58 3.07 15.50 -0.04
CA ILE A 58 4.29 14.86 -0.56
C ILE A 58 4.99 14.07 0.55
N ALA A 59 5.05 14.59 1.77
CA ALA A 59 5.63 13.88 2.89
C ALA A 59 4.94 12.53 3.18
N PHE A 60 3.61 12.50 3.14
CA PHE A 60 2.85 11.26 3.32
C PHE A 60 2.80 10.41 2.06
N ALA A 61 2.74 11.01 0.86
CA ALA A 61 2.77 10.32 -0.43
C ALA A 61 4.07 9.54 -0.66
N ILE A 62 5.20 10.02 -0.15
CA ILE A 62 6.46 9.26 -0.11
C ILE A 62 6.31 8.04 0.78
N LYS A 63 5.71 8.17 1.98
CA LYS A 63 5.56 7.07 2.94
C LYS A 63 4.55 6.01 2.48
N MET A 64 3.44 6.43 1.86
CA MET A 64 2.40 5.53 1.34
C MET A 64 2.59 5.15 -0.14
N PRO A 65 3.76 5.22 -0.68
CA PRO A 65 4.36 5.17 -2.00
C PRO A 65 3.36 5.35 -3.17
N ILE A 66 2.79 6.54 -3.28
CA ILE A 66 1.90 6.87 -4.40
C ILE A 66 2.72 7.23 -5.65
N PHE A 67 2.17 6.92 -6.82
CA PHE A 67 2.74 7.40 -8.08
C PHE A 67 2.80 8.94 -8.13
N PRO A 68 3.93 9.55 -8.53
CA PRO A 68 5.20 8.94 -8.98
C PRO A 68 6.23 8.68 -7.85
N LEU A 69 5.92 8.91 -6.59
CA LEU A 69 6.84 8.88 -5.44
C LEU A 69 7.13 7.48 -4.87
N HIS A 70 6.73 6.43 -5.59
CA HIS A 70 6.79 5.02 -5.15
C HIS A 70 8.12 4.32 -5.44
N THR A 71 9.00 4.91 -6.25
CA THR A 71 10.15 4.19 -6.86
C THR A 71 11.20 3.70 -5.88
N TRP A 72 11.19 4.16 -4.64
CA TRP A 72 12.08 3.67 -3.58
C TRP A 72 11.67 2.32 -3.01
N GLN A 73 10.35 2.00 -3.04
CA GLN A 73 9.79 0.86 -2.33
C GLN A 73 10.21 -0.49 -2.91
N PRO A 74 10.11 -0.77 -4.23
CA PRO A 74 10.55 -2.06 -4.77
C PRO A 74 12.02 -2.34 -4.49
N ASP A 75 12.89 -1.34 -4.65
CA ASP A 75 14.33 -1.47 -4.41
C ASP A 75 14.64 -1.70 -2.92
N ALA A 76 13.93 -1.02 -2.03
CA ALA A 76 14.10 -1.18 -0.59
C ALA A 76 13.63 -2.56 -0.12
N TYR A 77 12.48 -3.03 -0.60
CA TYR A 77 11.89 -4.32 -0.19
C TYR A 77 12.69 -5.52 -0.72
N GLU A 78 13.21 -5.42 -1.94
CA GLU A 78 14.04 -6.46 -2.53
C GLU A 78 15.32 -6.70 -1.73
N GLN A 79 15.98 -5.63 -1.29
CA GLN A 79 17.29 -5.68 -0.62
C GLN A 79 17.22 -5.84 0.89
N SER A 80 16.08 -5.55 1.50
CA SER A 80 15.92 -5.63 2.96
C SER A 80 15.76 -7.08 3.44
N PRO A 81 16.26 -7.40 4.64
CA PRO A 81 15.90 -8.64 5.33
C PRO A 81 14.39 -8.72 5.52
N THR A 82 13.80 -9.92 5.40
CA THR A 82 12.36 -10.12 5.44
C THR A 82 11.66 -9.52 6.68
N PRO A 83 12.18 -9.64 7.92
CA PRO A 83 11.53 -9.01 9.07
C PRO A 83 11.43 -7.48 8.94
N VAL A 84 12.47 -6.83 8.38
CA VAL A 84 12.45 -5.38 8.12
C VAL A 84 11.42 -5.05 7.04
N THR A 85 11.35 -5.85 5.97
CA THR A 85 10.38 -5.66 4.89
C THR A 85 8.94 -5.79 5.40
N ILE A 86 8.67 -6.74 6.32
CA ILE A 86 7.36 -6.89 6.96
C ILE A 86 6.97 -5.60 7.70
N ILE A 87 7.85 -5.05 8.53
CA ILE A 87 7.59 -3.81 9.28
C ILE A 87 7.36 -2.64 8.31
N LEU A 88 8.19 -2.50 7.28
CA LEU A 88 8.05 -1.44 6.29
C LEU A 88 6.73 -1.54 5.53
N SER A 89 6.34 -2.74 5.08
CA SER A 89 5.16 -2.94 4.23
C SER A 89 3.84 -3.05 5.01
N ALA A 90 3.86 -3.73 6.17
CA ALA A 90 2.65 -3.92 6.96
C ALA A 90 2.29 -2.70 7.82
N LEU A 91 3.28 -1.94 8.31
CA LEU A 91 3.06 -0.84 9.24
C LEU A 91 3.40 0.53 8.64
N MET A 92 4.65 0.74 8.17
CA MET A 92 5.13 2.07 7.80
C MET A 92 4.30 2.73 6.70
N VAL A 93 3.94 1.99 5.65
CA VAL A 93 3.13 2.55 4.55
C VAL A 93 1.73 2.96 5.01
N LYS A 94 1.14 2.25 5.99
CA LYS A 94 -0.17 2.60 6.58
C LYS A 94 -0.08 3.85 7.44
N MET A 95 1.08 4.12 8.06
CA MET A 95 1.31 5.40 8.74
C MET A 95 1.23 6.59 7.78
N GLY A 96 1.60 6.41 6.50
CA GLY A 96 1.40 7.43 5.45
C GLY A 96 -0.09 7.74 5.24
N ILE A 97 -0.93 6.70 5.05
CA ILE A 97 -2.40 6.86 4.94
C ILE A 97 -3.00 7.46 6.22
N TYR A 98 -2.60 6.94 7.38
CA TYR A 98 -3.04 7.49 8.66
C TYR A 98 -2.69 8.98 8.79
N GLY A 99 -1.49 9.36 8.34
CA GLY A 99 -1.05 10.75 8.31
C GLY A 99 -1.93 11.63 7.40
N VAL A 100 -2.35 11.12 6.24
CA VAL A 100 -3.32 11.83 5.38
C VAL A 100 -4.64 12.03 6.14
N VAL A 101 -5.23 10.96 6.64
CA VAL A 101 -6.55 11.02 7.31
C VAL A 101 -6.51 11.88 8.57
N ARG A 102 -5.46 11.75 9.39
CA ARG A 102 -5.39 12.40 10.70
C ARG A 102 -4.85 13.82 10.66
N TRP A 103 -3.97 14.12 9.68
CA TRP A 103 -3.28 15.41 9.61
C TRP A 103 -3.69 16.20 8.36
N LEU A 104 -3.57 15.64 7.16
CA LEU A 104 -3.78 16.41 5.94
C LEU A 104 -5.24 16.84 5.78
N LEU A 105 -6.18 15.89 5.85
CA LEU A 105 -7.59 16.18 5.61
C LEU A 105 -8.19 17.22 6.56
N PRO A 106 -7.94 17.17 7.89
CA PRO A 106 -8.51 18.16 8.80
C PRO A 106 -7.73 19.47 8.90
N VAL A 107 -6.45 19.51 8.51
CA VAL A 107 -5.60 20.70 8.66
C VAL A 107 -5.83 21.70 7.52
N VAL A 108 -6.02 21.23 6.28
CA VAL A 108 -6.17 22.10 5.09
C VAL A 108 -7.39 21.70 4.27
N PRO A 109 -8.63 21.81 4.82
CA PRO A 109 -9.84 21.26 4.20
C PRO A 109 -10.17 21.90 2.83
N ASP A 110 -9.95 23.19 2.64
CA ASP A 110 -10.23 23.87 1.37
C ASP A 110 -9.29 23.40 0.26
N ALA A 111 -8.00 23.24 0.59
CA ALA A 111 -7.04 22.71 -0.36
C ALA A 111 -7.30 21.22 -0.67
N VAL A 112 -7.76 20.44 0.32
CA VAL A 112 -8.18 19.05 0.11
C VAL A 112 -9.33 19.00 -0.88
N ALA A 113 -10.37 19.81 -0.70
CA ALA A 113 -11.50 19.87 -1.64
C ALA A 113 -11.04 20.23 -3.06
N TYR A 114 -10.09 21.13 -3.20
CA TYR A 114 -9.56 21.56 -4.51
C TYR A 114 -8.69 20.47 -5.19
N TRP A 115 -7.81 19.78 -4.42
CA TRP A 115 -6.83 18.85 -4.98
C TRP A 115 -7.25 17.37 -4.96
N SER A 116 -8.44 17.04 -4.39
CA SER A 116 -8.92 15.66 -4.27
C SER A 116 -8.91 14.91 -5.61
N ASP A 117 -9.49 15.48 -6.65
CA ASP A 117 -9.55 14.84 -7.97
C ASP A 117 -8.15 14.61 -8.59
N THR A 118 -7.22 15.53 -8.34
CA THR A 118 -5.82 15.37 -8.79
C THR A 118 -5.15 14.21 -8.07
N VAL A 119 -5.33 14.09 -6.76
CA VAL A 119 -4.74 12.99 -5.98
C VAL A 119 -5.40 11.65 -6.33
N ILE A 120 -6.71 11.62 -6.50
CA ILE A 120 -7.42 10.42 -6.96
C ILE A 120 -6.91 10.00 -8.34
N THR A 121 -6.71 10.95 -9.26
CA THR A 121 -6.13 10.67 -10.59
C THR A 121 -4.74 10.05 -10.49
N LEU A 122 -3.82 10.64 -9.69
CA LEU A 122 -2.49 10.09 -9.48
C LEU A 122 -2.54 8.68 -8.86
N SER A 123 -3.46 8.46 -7.92
CA SER A 123 -3.66 7.18 -7.26
C SER A 123 -4.16 6.12 -8.24
N VAL A 124 -5.15 6.44 -9.06
CA VAL A 124 -5.73 5.52 -10.05
C VAL A 124 -4.74 5.18 -11.16
N VAL A 125 -3.98 6.17 -11.66
CA VAL A 125 -2.85 5.93 -12.58
C VAL A 125 -1.82 5.00 -11.93
N GLY A 126 -1.52 5.23 -10.65
CA GLY A 126 -0.61 4.40 -9.88
C GLY A 126 -1.08 2.95 -9.76
N ILE A 127 -2.39 2.70 -9.56
CA ILE A 127 -2.97 1.34 -9.52
C ILE A 127 -2.66 0.59 -10.82
N VAL A 128 -3.01 1.16 -11.95
CA VAL A 128 -2.80 0.52 -13.26
C VAL A 128 -1.32 0.33 -13.55
N TYR A 129 -0.52 1.38 -13.35
CA TYR A 129 0.92 1.36 -13.59
C TYR A 129 1.63 0.30 -12.75
N ALA A 130 1.38 0.27 -11.44
CA ALA A 130 2.00 -0.70 -10.55
C ALA A 130 1.55 -2.13 -10.86
N SER A 131 0.28 -2.34 -11.19
CA SER A 131 -0.25 -3.65 -11.57
C SER A 131 0.39 -4.17 -12.87
N LEU A 132 0.55 -3.32 -13.88
CA LEU A 132 1.24 -3.70 -15.12
C LEU A 132 2.70 -4.05 -14.86
N LEU A 133 3.39 -3.30 -13.99
CA LEU A 133 4.76 -3.63 -13.60
C LEU A 133 4.82 -4.94 -12.80
N ALA A 134 3.83 -5.24 -11.95
CA ALA A 134 3.77 -6.50 -11.22
C ALA A 134 3.65 -7.72 -12.17
N ILE A 135 2.89 -7.61 -13.27
CA ILE A 135 2.72 -8.69 -14.27
C ILE A 135 4.05 -9.11 -14.89
N VAL A 136 4.95 -8.15 -15.16
CA VAL A 136 6.22 -8.42 -15.83
C VAL A 136 7.36 -8.79 -14.88
N GLN A 137 7.13 -8.75 -13.55
CA GLN A 137 8.17 -9.14 -12.60
C GLN A 137 8.42 -10.65 -12.63
N THR A 138 9.68 -11.01 -12.44
CA THR A 138 10.12 -12.40 -12.26
C THR A 138 10.58 -12.69 -10.84
N ASP A 139 10.96 -11.68 -10.07
CA ASP A 139 11.33 -11.77 -8.66
C ASP A 139 10.10 -11.64 -7.76
N LEU A 140 9.90 -12.60 -6.86
CA LEU A 140 8.76 -12.62 -5.93
C LEU A 140 8.69 -11.38 -5.03
N LYS A 141 9.83 -10.89 -4.51
CA LYS A 141 9.83 -9.69 -3.64
C LYS A 141 9.40 -8.45 -4.41
N ARG A 142 9.88 -8.29 -5.66
CA ARG A 142 9.48 -7.15 -6.49
C ARG A 142 8.01 -7.22 -6.89
N LEU A 143 7.49 -8.41 -7.22
CA LEU A 143 6.07 -8.60 -7.52
C LEU A 143 5.20 -8.19 -6.33
N VAL A 144 5.51 -8.68 -5.13
CA VAL A 144 4.77 -8.35 -3.90
C VAL A 144 4.88 -6.85 -3.58
N ALA A 145 6.03 -6.21 -3.84
CA ALA A 145 6.21 -4.77 -3.68
C ALA A 145 5.28 -3.96 -4.61
N TYR A 146 5.22 -4.29 -5.90
CA TYR A 146 4.34 -3.60 -6.85
C TYR A 146 2.86 -3.87 -6.57
N SER A 147 2.49 -5.09 -6.15
CA SER A 147 1.15 -5.40 -5.66
C SER A 147 0.75 -4.47 -4.50
N SER A 148 1.64 -4.28 -3.52
CA SER A 148 1.40 -3.38 -2.40
C SER A 148 1.20 -1.93 -2.85
N ILE A 149 1.96 -1.43 -3.85
CA ILE A 149 1.78 -0.07 -4.41
C ILE A 149 0.38 0.09 -5.01
N ALA A 150 -0.11 -0.91 -5.75
CA ALA A 150 -1.45 -0.87 -6.33
C ALA A 150 -2.54 -0.78 -5.24
N HIS A 151 -2.46 -1.59 -4.19
CA HIS A 151 -3.42 -1.53 -3.06
C HIS A 151 -3.33 -0.20 -2.29
N MET A 152 -2.12 0.35 -2.11
CA MET A 152 -1.95 1.67 -1.50
C MET A 152 -2.57 2.78 -2.36
N GLY A 153 -2.50 2.66 -3.69
CA GLY A 153 -3.19 3.55 -4.62
C GLY A 153 -4.71 3.56 -4.41
N LEU A 154 -5.33 2.38 -4.28
CA LEU A 154 -6.77 2.27 -4.01
C LEU A 154 -7.16 2.90 -2.66
N MET A 155 -6.39 2.61 -1.61
CA MET A 155 -6.61 3.20 -0.29
C MET A 155 -6.45 4.73 -0.31
N SER A 156 -5.47 5.26 -1.04
CA SER A 156 -5.29 6.70 -1.21
C SER A 156 -6.45 7.33 -1.97
N ALA A 157 -6.88 6.76 -3.10
CA ALA A 157 -8.01 7.26 -3.86
C ALA A 157 -9.27 7.34 -2.99
N ALA A 158 -9.54 6.31 -2.19
CA ALA A 158 -10.68 6.28 -1.28
C ALA A 158 -10.57 7.30 -0.13
N ALA A 159 -9.37 7.57 0.40
CA ALA A 159 -9.16 8.59 1.42
C ALA A 159 -9.59 9.98 0.92
N PHE A 160 -9.31 10.30 -0.34
CA PHE A 160 -9.66 11.58 -0.97
C PHE A 160 -11.08 11.59 -1.58
N ALA A 161 -11.75 10.45 -1.70
CA ALA A 161 -13.17 10.40 -2.05
C ALA A 161 -14.06 11.03 -0.96
N ASN A 162 -13.56 11.12 0.26
CA ASN A 162 -14.15 11.79 1.42
C ASN A 162 -15.61 11.40 1.70
N THR A 163 -15.91 10.11 1.59
CA THR A 163 -17.21 9.53 1.93
C THR A 163 -17.08 8.66 3.18
N ASP A 164 -18.13 8.60 4.02
CA ASP A 164 -18.11 7.78 5.25
C ASP A 164 -17.82 6.31 4.94
N VAL A 165 -18.38 5.78 3.86
CA VAL A 165 -18.16 4.39 3.43
C VAL A 165 -16.70 4.17 3.06
N ALA A 166 -16.09 5.12 2.32
CA ALA A 166 -14.67 5.05 1.98
C ALA A 166 -13.79 5.06 3.23
N MET A 167 -14.09 5.93 4.21
CA MET A 167 -13.30 6.04 5.44
C MET A 167 -13.39 4.77 6.30
N HIS A 168 -14.56 4.19 6.46
CA HIS A 168 -14.72 2.91 7.16
C HIS A 168 -13.98 1.78 6.42
N GLY A 169 -14.17 1.69 5.10
CA GLY A 169 -13.45 0.73 4.26
C GLY A 169 -11.93 0.90 4.32
N LEU A 170 -11.45 2.14 4.39
CA LEU A 170 -10.03 2.46 4.50
C LEU A 170 -9.41 1.90 5.77
N VAL A 171 -10.04 2.11 6.93
CA VAL A 171 -9.55 1.59 8.21
C VAL A 171 -9.49 0.06 8.19
N ILE A 172 -10.57 -0.59 7.71
CA ILE A 172 -10.63 -2.05 7.59
C ILE A 172 -9.54 -2.55 6.63
N GLN A 173 -9.39 -1.89 5.47
CA GLN A 173 -8.42 -2.34 4.46
C GLN A 173 -6.97 -2.10 4.87
N MET A 174 -6.67 -1.04 5.62
CA MET A 174 -5.34 -0.85 6.19
C MET A 174 -4.92 -2.05 7.06
N PHE A 175 -5.83 -2.57 7.87
CA PHE A 175 -5.59 -3.73 8.71
C PHE A 175 -5.48 -5.02 7.87
N ASN A 176 -6.45 -5.27 7.01
CA ASN A 176 -6.51 -6.47 6.16
C ASN A 176 -5.28 -6.59 5.24
N HIS A 177 -4.95 -5.51 4.53
CA HIS A 177 -3.75 -5.50 3.68
C HIS A 177 -2.48 -5.65 4.52
N GLY A 178 -2.45 -5.11 5.77
CA GLY A 178 -1.32 -5.30 6.68
C GLY A 178 -1.05 -6.77 6.98
N ILE A 179 -2.09 -7.54 7.31
CA ILE A 179 -2.01 -8.98 7.58
C ILE A 179 -1.64 -9.75 6.32
N ASN A 180 -2.35 -9.52 5.22
CA ASN A 180 -2.15 -10.26 3.97
C ASN A 180 -0.72 -10.06 3.42
N ILE A 181 -0.21 -8.83 3.46
CA ILE A 181 1.14 -8.55 2.97
C ILE A 181 2.22 -9.13 3.89
N ALA A 182 2.00 -9.12 5.21
CA ALA A 182 2.92 -9.76 6.17
C ALA A 182 2.99 -11.28 5.91
N GLY A 183 1.86 -11.95 5.77
CA GLY A 183 1.79 -13.36 5.42
C GLY A 183 2.48 -13.66 4.07
N MET A 184 2.28 -12.81 3.06
CA MET A 184 2.96 -12.96 1.78
C MET A 184 4.49 -12.87 1.91
N TRP A 185 5.01 -11.93 2.73
CA TRP A 185 6.45 -11.82 2.99
C TRP A 185 7.02 -13.04 3.72
N VAL A 186 6.27 -13.60 4.67
CA VAL A 186 6.66 -14.84 5.35
C VAL A 186 6.82 -15.97 4.34
N ILE A 187 5.83 -16.17 3.46
CA ILE A 187 5.89 -17.21 2.42
C ILE A 187 7.05 -16.98 1.45
N VAL A 188 7.24 -15.77 0.96
CA VAL A 188 8.38 -15.44 0.07
C VAL A 188 9.72 -15.74 0.76
N SER A 189 9.84 -15.46 2.06
CA SER A 189 11.03 -15.82 2.84
C SER A 189 11.23 -17.33 2.94
N MET A 190 10.16 -18.07 3.15
CA MET A 190 10.21 -19.55 3.19
C MET A 190 10.63 -20.14 1.84
N VAL A 191 10.10 -19.59 0.74
CA VAL A 191 10.51 -19.96 -0.63
C VAL A 191 12.00 -19.70 -0.83
N GLU A 192 12.48 -18.50 -0.49
CA GLU A 192 13.89 -18.12 -0.62
C GLU A 192 14.81 -19.05 0.18
N GLN A 193 14.43 -19.40 1.42
CA GLN A 193 15.21 -20.30 2.27
C GLN A 193 15.27 -21.75 1.74
N ARG A 194 14.17 -22.27 1.18
CA ARG A 194 14.06 -23.67 0.75
C ARG A 194 14.63 -23.93 -0.65
N TRP A 195 14.39 -23.03 -1.59
CA TRP A 195 14.88 -23.17 -2.97
C TRP A 195 16.14 -22.37 -3.24
N GLY A 196 16.51 -21.42 -2.39
CA GLY A 196 17.70 -20.55 -2.56
C GLY A 196 17.54 -19.57 -3.71
N THR A 197 16.33 -19.35 -4.18
CA THR A 197 15.99 -18.40 -5.25
C THR A 197 14.64 -17.78 -5.04
N ARG A 198 14.45 -16.58 -5.60
CA ARG A 198 13.16 -15.86 -5.65
C ARG A 198 12.68 -15.69 -7.08
N ASP A 199 13.47 -16.13 -8.06
CA ASP A 199 13.12 -16.02 -9.48
C ASP A 199 12.07 -17.09 -9.82
N MET A 200 10.85 -16.66 -10.11
CA MET A 200 9.73 -17.53 -10.48
C MET A 200 10.00 -18.42 -11.69
N ARG A 201 10.97 -18.08 -12.54
CA ARG A 201 11.37 -18.90 -13.69
C ARG A 201 12.19 -20.14 -13.27
N GLN A 202 12.75 -20.10 -12.06
CA GLN A 202 13.54 -21.19 -11.47
C GLN A 202 12.77 -21.96 -10.40
N LEU A 203 11.49 -21.62 -10.20
CA LEU A 203 10.59 -22.27 -9.27
C LEU A 203 9.57 -23.08 -10.07
N GLY A 204 8.99 -24.10 -9.44
CA GLY A 204 7.94 -24.93 -10.02
C GLY A 204 7.64 -26.14 -9.15
N GLY A 205 6.44 -26.70 -9.31
CA GLY A 205 6.01 -27.93 -8.66
C GLY A 205 6.02 -27.92 -7.14
N MET A 206 5.90 -26.74 -6.52
CA MET A 206 5.88 -26.58 -5.07
C MET A 206 4.73 -27.36 -4.43
N ALA A 207 3.62 -27.56 -5.14
CA ALA A 207 2.49 -28.37 -4.69
C ALA A 207 2.87 -29.83 -4.40
N ASN A 208 3.85 -30.38 -5.12
CA ASN A 208 4.32 -31.75 -4.95
C ASN A 208 5.39 -31.86 -3.84
N THR A 209 6.21 -30.83 -3.65
CA THR A 209 7.37 -30.85 -2.74
C THR A 209 7.05 -30.25 -1.36
N ALA A 210 6.14 -29.27 -1.29
CA ALA A 210 5.73 -28.56 -0.07
C ALA A 210 4.24 -28.23 -0.11
N PRO A 211 3.33 -29.22 0.02
CA PRO A 211 1.89 -29.03 -0.16
C PRO A 211 1.28 -28.05 0.85
N LEU A 212 1.67 -28.07 2.12
CA LEU A 212 1.12 -27.15 3.13
C LEU A 212 1.52 -25.72 2.85
N MET A 213 2.76 -25.47 2.42
CA MET A 213 3.21 -24.14 2.03
C MET A 213 2.50 -23.63 0.77
N THR A 214 2.19 -24.52 -0.16
CA THR A 214 1.38 -24.19 -1.34
C THR A 214 -0.04 -23.81 -0.95
N ILE A 215 -0.67 -24.53 -0.03
CA ILE A 215 -2.01 -24.18 0.47
C ILE A 215 -1.97 -22.77 1.11
N ALA A 216 -0.98 -22.50 1.96
CA ALA A 216 -0.82 -21.19 2.58
C ALA A 216 -0.61 -20.08 1.53
N LEU A 217 0.24 -20.31 0.52
CA LEU A 217 0.45 -19.39 -0.59
C LEU A 217 -0.86 -19.08 -1.32
N VAL A 218 -1.64 -20.09 -1.65
CA VAL A 218 -2.92 -19.94 -2.36
C VAL A 218 -3.91 -19.14 -1.51
N ILE A 219 -4.09 -19.49 -0.24
CA ILE A 219 -5.03 -18.80 0.67
C ILE A 219 -4.65 -17.30 0.79
N ILE A 220 -3.39 -16.99 1.07
CA ILE A 220 -2.94 -15.60 1.24
C ILE A 220 -2.98 -14.84 -0.10
N SER A 221 -2.68 -15.51 -1.21
CA SER A 221 -2.81 -14.92 -2.55
C SER A 221 -4.26 -14.56 -2.87
N LEU A 222 -5.21 -15.43 -2.57
CA LEU A 222 -6.65 -15.16 -2.76
C LEU A 222 -7.15 -14.05 -1.84
N ALA A 223 -6.64 -13.99 -0.61
CA ALA A 223 -6.94 -12.89 0.32
C ALA A 223 -6.35 -11.55 -0.16
N ASN A 224 -5.16 -11.57 -0.78
CA ASN A 224 -4.51 -10.38 -1.31
C ASN A 224 -5.24 -9.79 -2.53
N ILE A 225 -5.88 -10.61 -3.36
CA ILE A 225 -6.73 -10.14 -4.48
C ILE A 225 -8.19 -9.88 -4.06
N ALA A 226 -8.45 -9.87 -2.77
CA ALA A 226 -9.76 -9.60 -2.20
C ALA A 226 -10.90 -10.49 -2.76
N LEU A 227 -10.63 -11.80 -2.88
CA LEU A 227 -11.68 -12.74 -3.29
C LEU A 227 -12.84 -12.74 -2.27
N PRO A 228 -14.12 -12.82 -2.69
CA PRO A 228 -15.23 -13.02 -1.76
C PRO A 228 -14.95 -14.16 -0.78
N LEU A 229 -15.33 -13.99 0.48
CA LEU A 229 -15.04 -14.85 1.65
C LEU A 229 -13.64 -14.65 2.26
N THR A 230 -12.80 -13.79 1.71
CA THR A 230 -11.55 -13.40 2.36
C THR A 230 -11.68 -12.06 3.09
N ASN A 231 -10.76 -11.79 4.03
CA ASN A 231 -10.73 -10.54 4.79
C ASN A 231 -10.58 -9.29 3.89
N GLY A 232 -9.81 -9.39 2.80
CA GLY A 232 -9.58 -8.27 1.86
C GLY A 232 -10.83 -7.78 1.16
N PHE A 233 -11.80 -8.67 0.90
CA PHE A 233 -13.00 -8.36 0.12
C PHE A 233 -13.84 -7.23 0.72
N ILE A 234 -14.13 -7.28 2.02
CA ILE A 234 -14.99 -6.29 2.67
C ILE A 234 -14.39 -4.89 2.57
N GLY A 235 -13.09 -4.78 2.85
CA GLY A 235 -12.38 -3.50 2.77
C GLY A 235 -12.38 -2.93 1.36
N GLU A 236 -11.96 -3.70 0.35
CA GLU A 236 -11.92 -3.24 -1.04
C GLU A 236 -13.31 -2.92 -1.59
N PHE A 237 -14.30 -3.73 -1.29
CA PHE A 237 -15.69 -3.45 -1.70
C PHE A 237 -16.18 -2.10 -1.16
N MET A 238 -15.89 -1.80 0.12
CA MET A 238 -16.23 -0.50 0.72
C MET A 238 -15.45 0.65 0.08
N LEU A 239 -14.16 0.45 -0.28
CA LEU A 239 -13.36 1.48 -0.96
C LEU A 239 -13.95 1.81 -2.34
N PHE A 240 -14.31 0.80 -3.13
CA PHE A 240 -14.97 1.00 -4.43
C PHE A 240 -16.33 1.68 -4.30
N ASN A 241 -17.13 1.26 -3.33
CA ASN A 241 -18.44 1.86 -3.07
C ASN A 241 -18.28 3.33 -2.62
N GLY A 242 -17.26 3.62 -1.82
CA GLY A 242 -16.93 4.97 -1.42
C GLY A 242 -16.46 5.87 -2.57
N LEU A 243 -15.65 5.33 -3.50
CA LEU A 243 -15.27 6.04 -4.73
C LEU A 243 -16.50 6.32 -5.62
N PHE A 244 -17.40 5.34 -5.76
CA PHE A 244 -18.64 5.51 -6.52
C PHE A 244 -19.54 6.59 -5.92
N ALA A 245 -19.63 6.64 -4.59
CA ALA A 245 -20.45 7.62 -3.87
C ALA A 245 -19.82 9.01 -3.75
N SER A 246 -18.59 9.20 -4.26
CA SER A 246 -17.87 10.47 -4.20
C SER A 246 -18.62 11.59 -4.94
N ALA A 247 -18.52 12.82 -4.42
CA ALA A 247 -19.08 14.01 -5.05
C ALA A 247 -18.32 14.48 -6.31
N SER A 248 -17.22 13.84 -6.66
CA SER A 248 -16.44 14.16 -7.86
C SER A 248 -17.25 13.94 -9.14
N PRO A 249 -17.21 14.84 -10.13
CA PRO A 249 -17.83 14.62 -11.44
C PRO A 249 -17.22 13.41 -12.19
N TYR A 250 -16.04 12.95 -11.80
CA TYR A 250 -15.31 11.84 -12.40
C TYR A 250 -15.43 10.51 -11.61
N HIS A 251 -16.31 10.44 -10.60
CA HIS A 251 -16.42 9.30 -9.68
C HIS A 251 -16.57 7.95 -10.40
N ILE A 252 -17.39 7.88 -11.46
CA ILE A 252 -17.57 6.66 -12.26
C ILE A 252 -16.25 6.28 -12.97
N THR A 253 -15.57 7.27 -13.58
CA THR A 253 -14.31 7.04 -14.29
C THR A 253 -13.24 6.53 -13.32
N PHE A 254 -13.13 7.15 -12.16
CA PHE A 254 -12.19 6.72 -11.12
C PHE A 254 -12.47 5.31 -10.64
N MET A 255 -13.74 4.98 -10.38
CA MET A 255 -14.15 3.65 -9.97
C MET A 255 -13.86 2.60 -11.06
N VAL A 256 -14.16 2.88 -12.32
CA VAL A 256 -13.93 1.94 -13.43
C VAL A 256 -12.44 1.68 -13.62
N ILE A 257 -11.60 2.73 -13.64
CA ILE A 257 -10.16 2.55 -13.83
C ILE A 257 -9.54 1.86 -12.59
N ALA A 258 -9.97 2.22 -11.37
CA ALA A 258 -9.54 1.52 -10.16
C ALA A 258 -9.97 0.04 -10.19
N GLY A 259 -11.16 -0.25 -10.72
CA GLY A 259 -11.68 -1.62 -10.91
C GLY A 259 -10.82 -2.47 -11.86
N LEU A 260 -10.16 -1.87 -12.86
CA LEU A 260 -9.17 -2.60 -13.67
C LEU A 260 -8.02 -3.13 -12.80
N GLY A 261 -7.71 -2.46 -11.68
CA GLY A 261 -6.71 -2.92 -10.73
C GLY A 261 -7.04 -4.30 -10.13
N ILE A 262 -8.33 -4.63 -9.91
CA ILE A 262 -8.75 -5.96 -9.44
C ILE A 262 -8.40 -7.03 -10.49
N ILE A 263 -8.74 -6.77 -11.76
CA ILE A 263 -8.48 -7.70 -12.86
C ILE A 263 -6.98 -7.93 -13.02
N LEU A 264 -6.20 -6.84 -13.08
CA LEU A 264 -4.75 -6.90 -13.17
C LEU A 264 -4.13 -7.57 -11.94
N GLY A 265 -4.70 -7.32 -10.74
CA GLY A 265 -4.34 -7.96 -9.49
C GLY A 265 -4.48 -9.47 -9.54
N ALA A 266 -5.61 -9.95 -10.05
CA ALA A 266 -5.84 -11.36 -10.28
C ALA A 266 -4.83 -11.95 -11.29
N VAL A 267 -4.54 -11.24 -12.37
CA VAL A 267 -3.59 -11.70 -13.40
C VAL A 267 -2.20 -11.94 -12.83
N TYR A 268 -1.57 -10.94 -12.15
CA TYR A 268 -0.21 -11.13 -11.65
C TYR A 268 -0.15 -12.13 -10.48
N THR A 269 -1.18 -12.16 -9.63
CA THR A 269 -1.21 -13.07 -8.48
C THR A 269 -1.41 -14.51 -8.90
N LEU A 270 -2.37 -14.79 -9.80
CA LEU A 270 -2.60 -16.15 -10.31
C LEU A 270 -1.42 -16.63 -11.16
N ASN A 271 -0.78 -15.75 -11.95
CA ASN A 271 0.44 -16.09 -12.67
C ASN A 271 1.60 -16.44 -11.71
N MET A 272 1.73 -15.72 -10.60
CA MET A 272 2.69 -16.02 -9.54
C MET A 272 2.41 -17.41 -8.95
N VAL A 273 1.18 -17.70 -8.55
CA VAL A 273 0.78 -19.00 -8.00
C VAL A 273 1.01 -20.10 -9.03
N GLN A 274 0.61 -19.91 -10.28
CA GLN A 274 0.79 -20.89 -11.35
C GLN A 274 2.26 -21.26 -11.54
N ARG A 275 3.15 -20.27 -11.60
CA ARG A 275 4.59 -20.48 -11.83
C ARG A 275 5.32 -21.10 -10.65
N THR A 276 4.86 -20.85 -9.43
CA THR A 276 5.54 -21.34 -8.22
C THR A 276 4.96 -22.69 -7.76
N ALA A 277 3.63 -22.83 -7.77
CA ALA A 277 2.97 -24.00 -7.23
C ALA A 277 2.92 -25.18 -8.20
N TYR A 278 2.78 -24.92 -9.50
CA TYR A 278 2.56 -25.93 -10.52
C TYR A 278 3.75 -26.07 -11.48
N GLY A 279 3.66 -27.03 -12.42
CA GLY A 279 4.72 -27.35 -13.37
C GLY A 279 5.69 -28.40 -12.84
N ASP A 280 6.87 -28.49 -13.48
CA ASP A 280 7.90 -29.46 -13.11
C ASP A 280 8.45 -29.17 -11.71
N ALA A 281 8.57 -30.22 -10.90
CA ALA A 281 9.04 -30.10 -9.53
C ALA A 281 10.53 -29.77 -9.49
N VAL A 282 10.85 -28.60 -8.91
CA VAL A 282 12.22 -28.20 -8.62
C VAL A 282 12.59 -28.68 -7.22
N ALA A 283 13.71 -29.39 -7.11
CA ALA A 283 14.19 -29.93 -5.82
C ALA A 283 14.50 -28.80 -4.83
N MET A 284 14.03 -28.94 -3.60
CA MET A 284 14.41 -28.06 -2.49
C MET A 284 15.89 -28.22 -2.17
N LYS A 285 16.57 -27.12 -1.91
CA LYS A 285 17.99 -27.10 -1.48
C LYS A 285 18.13 -27.38 0.02
N ALA A 286 17.14 -26.99 0.83
CA ALA A 286 17.16 -27.16 2.27
C ALA A 286 15.75 -27.27 2.85
N GLY A 287 15.62 -27.91 4.01
CA GLY A 287 14.35 -28.02 4.75
C GLY A 287 13.34 -28.98 4.15
N GLY A 288 12.13 -28.96 4.69
CA GLY A 288 10.95 -29.68 4.24
C GLY A 288 9.78 -28.72 4.06
N ASP A 289 8.55 -29.21 4.19
CA ASP A 289 7.33 -28.41 4.21
C ASP A 289 7.28 -27.50 5.46
N ILE A 290 6.20 -26.81 5.72
CA ILE A 290 6.03 -25.87 6.83
C ILE A 290 6.38 -26.53 8.17
N THR A 291 7.26 -25.88 8.94
CA THR A 291 7.54 -26.25 10.32
C THR A 291 6.44 -25.74 11.27
N ARG A 292 6.34 -26.34 12.48
CA ARG A 292 5.35 -25.93 13.47
C ARG A 292 5.42 -24.44 13.81
N ASN A 293 6.61 -23.88 13.91
CA ASN A 293 6.81 -22.45 14.25
C ASN A 293 6.36 -21.53 13.12
N GLU A 294 6.62 -21.92 11.87
CA GLU A 294 6.17 -21.18 10.68
C GLU A 294 4.64 -21.23 10.55
N TYR A 295 4.04 -22.37 10.85
CA TYR A 295 2.58 -22.51 10.86
C TYR A 295 1.94 -21.56 11.87
N ILE A 296 2.48 -21.49 13.10
CA ILE A 296 1.99 -20.55 14.12
C ILE A 296 2.14 -19.08 13.68
N GLY A 297 3.16 -18.76 12.91
CA GLY A 297 3.38 -17.40 12.38
C GLY A 297 2.46 -17.04 11.20
N LEU A 298 1.84 -18.04 10.54
CA LEU A 298 0.91 -17.85 9.42
C LEU A 298 -0.57 -17.92 9.84
N ALA A 299 -0.86 -18.54 10.98
CA ALA A 299 -2.21 -18.67 11.53
C ALA A 299 -2.64 -17.43 12.31
#